data_34a83333da737efe447581706fc5ed7f
#
_entry.id   34a83333da737efe447581706fc5ed7f
#
_cell.length_a   1.000
_cell.length_b   1.000
_cell.length_c   1.000
_cell.angle_alpha   90.00
_cell.angle_beta   90.00
_cell.angle_gamma   90.00
#
_symmetry.space_group_name_H-M   'P 1'
#
loop_
_entity.id
_entity.type
_entity.pdbx_description
1 polymer ?
#
loop_
_entity_poly.entity_id
_entity_poly.type
_entity_poly.pdbx_seq_one_letter_code
_entity_poly.pdbx_strand_id
1 'polypeptide(L)'
;IAILFFILFWLFSRYILPKIVQYLWQTKLPAIAGLIGVLLTITSGYFAEKSGVSAVVGAFFAGVALARANQAKEIMAHTMTIGYGFFIPIFFASIGLKMTLTGLGDKWFLLIIMTIAAIVTKWAGSSLGAKITGMSTYESHIIGLGMVSRGEMALIIADIGLSTHLITNGDYSELAVVILASTLFAPIALRRSLLKSSK
;
A
#
# COMPACT_ATOMS: atom_id res chain seq x y z
N ILE A 1 7.35 24.65 2.15
CA ILE A 1 6.26 24.33 1.22
C ILE A 1 5.44 23.15 1.77
N ALA A 2 6.07 22.03 2.21
CA ALA A 2 5.36 20.86 2.75
C ALA A 2 4.45 21.19 3.95
N ILE A 3 4.94 21.96 4.92
CA ILE A 3 4.15 22.38 6.10
C ILE A 3 2.92 23.19 5.66
N LEU A 4 3.08 24.08 4.70
CA LEU A 4 1.98 24.88 4.15
C LEU A 4 0.93 23.97 3.48
N PHE A 5 1.38 22.95 2.74
CA PHE A 5 0.48 21.94 2.16
C PHE A 5 -0.40 21.27 3.23
N PHE A 6 0.20 20.81 4.34
CA PHE A 6 -0.56 20.16 5.40
C PHE A 6 -1.56 21.08 6.09
N ILE A 7 -1.18 22.35 6.32
CA ILE A 7 -2.08 23.36 6.91
C ILE A 7 -3.25 23.63 5.96
N LEU A 8 -2.99 23.92 4.68
CA LEU A 8 -4.02 24.19 3.69
C LEU A 8 -4.93 22.98 3.48
N PHE A 9 -4.33 21.77 3.43
CA PHE A 9 -5.09 20.54 3.29
C PHE A 9 -5.98 20.27 4.51
N TRP A 10 -5.49 20.54 5.72
CA TRP A 10 -6.28 20.43 6.95
C TRP A 10 -7.47 21.40 6.96
N LEU A 11 -7.24 22.66 6.57
CA LEU A 11 -8.31 23.67 6.44
C LEU A 11 -9.35 23.25 5.39
N PHE A 12 -8.89 22.82 4.22
CA PHE A 12 -9.74 22.29 3.15
C PHE A 12 -10.59 21.12 3.63
N SER A 13 -9.96 20.13 4.25
CA SER A 13 -10.60 18.93 4.80
C SER A 13 -11.66 19.25 5.84
N ARG A 14 -11.42 20.28 6.67
CA ARG A 14 -12.32 20.65 7.77
C ARG A 14 -13.51 21.48 7.33
N TYR A 15 -13.30 22.42 6.41
CA TYR A 15 -14.31 23.45 6.10
C TYR A 15 -14.94 23.31 4.71
N ILE A 16 -14.21 22.85 3.73
CA ILE A 16 -14.61 22.84 2.33
C ILE A 16 -15.12 21.45 1.92
N LEU A 17 -14.33 20.43 2.21
CA LEU A 17 -14.64 19.05 1.81
C LEU A 17 -16.03 18.57 2.25
N PRO A 18 -16.49 18.77 3.51
CA PRO A 18 -17.80 18.30 3.92
C PRO A 18 -18.94 18.95 3.11
N LYS A 19 -18.80 20.24 2.76
CA LYS A 19 -19.79 20.96 1.94
C LYS A 19 -19.81 20.42 0.52
N ILE A 20 -18.65 20.14 -0.08
CA ILE A 20 -18.57 19.55 -1.42
C ILE A 20 -19.20 18.16 -1.43
N VAL A 21 -18.84 17.30 -0.47
CA VAL A 21 -19.39 15.95 -0.36
C VAL A 21 -20.92 16.01 -0.20
N GLN A 22 -21.43 16.86 0.68
CA GLN A 22 -22.87 17.03 0.90
C GLN A 22 -23.59 17.52 -0.35
N TYR A 23 -23.04 18.52 -1.05
CA TYR A 23 -23.60 19.07 -2.29
C TYR A 23 -23.65 18.02 -3.40
N LEU A 24 -22.54 17.33 -3.64
CA LEU A 24 -22.44 16.29 -4.66
C LEU A 24 -23.38 15.11 -4.34
N TRP A 25 -23.55 14.78 -3.06
CA TRP A 25 -24.43 13.70 -2.63
C TRP A 25 -25.89 13.96 -2.96
N GLN A 26 -26.31 15.22 -2.93
CA GLN A 26 -27.69 15.62 -3.27
C GLN A 26 -28.04 15.37 -4.74
N THR A 27 -27.06 15.23 -5.63
CA THR A 27 -27.27 14.97 -7.05
C THR A 27 -27.82 13.56 -7.33
N LYS A 28 -27.76 12.64 -6.35
CA LYS A 28 -28.25 11.25 -6.42
C LYS A 28 -27.68 10.46 -7.62
N LEU A 29 -26.53 10.85 -8.16
CA LEU A 29 -25.87 10.12 -9.23
C LEU A 29 -25.28 8.80 -8.69
N PRO A 30 -25.57 7.63 -9.29
CA PRO A 30 -25.14 6.33 -8.77
C PRO A 30 -23.62 6.19 -8.58
N ALA A 31 -22.82 6.86 -9.45
CA ALA A 31 -21.36 6.80 -9.42
C ALA A 31 -20.69 7.86 -8.54
N ILE A 32 -21.47 8.78 -7.92
CA ILE A 32 -20.92 9.97 -7.25
C ILE A 32 -19.97 9.60 -6.10
N ALA A 33 -20.30 8.56 -5.35
CA ALA A 33 -19.49 8.11 -4.24
C ALA A 33 -18.07 7.70 -4.68
N GLY A 34 -17.97 6.89 -5.73
CA GLY A 34 -16.69 6.48 -6.29
C GLY A 34 -15.91 7.64 -6.90
N LEU A 35 -16.61 8.54 -7.61
CA LEU A 35 -15.99 9.72 -8.21
C LEU A 35 -15.41 10.65 -7.15
N ILE A 36 -16.11 10.93 -6.07
CA ILE A 36 -15.60 11.75 -4.95
C ILE A 36 -14.31 11.14 -4.40
N GLY A 37 -14.32 9.84 -4.10
CA GLY A 37 -13.16 9.17 -3.54
C GLY A 37 -11.95 9.20 -4.47
N VAL A 38 -12.13 8.82 -5.73
CA VAL A 38 -11.04 8.76 -6.72
C VAL A 38 -10.51 10.15 -7.05
N LEU A 39 -11.38 11.11 -7.34
CA LEU A 39 -10.96 12.48 -7.69
C LEU A 39 -10.23 13.16 -6.53
N LEU A 40 -10.72 13.01 -5.29
CA LEU A 40 -10.04 13.58 -4.14
C LEU A 40 -8.68 12.94 -3.91
N THR A 41 -8.56 11.62 -4.07
CA THR A 41 -7.30 10.91 -3.94
C THR A 41 -6.27 11.39 -4.97
N ILE A 42 -6.66 11.47 -6.24
CA ILE A 42 -5.77 11.91 -7.33
C ILE A 42 -5.36 13.37 -7.15
N THR A 43 -6.32 14.26 -6.87
CA THR A 43 -6.02 15.69 -6.71
C THR A 43 -5.14 15.95 -5.50
N SER A 44 -5.40 15.29 -4.37
CA SER A 44 -4.58 15.42 -3.17
C SER A 44 -3.16 14.88 -3.38
N GLY A 45 -3.02 13.74 -4.09
CA GLY A 45 -1.73 13.21 -4.48
C GLY A 45 -0.93 14.19 -5.37
N TYR A 46 -1.57 14.75 -6.37
CA TYR A 46 -0.95 15.73 -7.27
C TYR A 46 -0.45 16.98 -6.52
N PHE A 47 -1.28 17.57 -5.67
CA PHE A 47 -0.87 18.75 -4.89
C PHE A 47 0.20 18.44 -3.86
N ALA A 48 0.17 17.24 -3.25
CA ALA A 48 1.24 16.79 -2.36
C ALA A 48 2.59 16.75 -3.09
N GLU A 49 2.62 16.11 -4.27
CA GLU A 49 3.83 15.98 -5.08
C GLU A 49 4.39 17.35 -5.50
N LYS A 50 3.54 18.26 -5.96
CA LYS A 50 3.92 19.65 -6.26
C LYS A 50 4.47 20.42 -5.05
N SER A 51 4.10 19.98 -3.84
CA SER A 51 4.56 20.57 -2.58
C SER A 51 5.81 19.90 -2.00
N GLY A 52 6.41 18.96 -2.74
CA GLY A 52 7.58 18.20 -2.29
C GLY A 52 7.25 17.09 -1.29
N VAL A 53 5.98 16.66 -1.24
CA VAL A 53 5.50 15.54 -0.43
C VAL A 53 5.10 14.41 -1.38
N SER A 54 5.32 13.15 -0.97
CA SER A 54 4.91 12.01 -1.81
C SER A 54 3.41 12.02 -2.11
N ALA A 55 3.02 11.71 -3.36
CA ALA A 55 1.64 11.56 -3.78
C ALA A 55 0.86 10.55 -2.91
N VAL A 56 1.53 9.48 -2.46
CA VAL A 56 0.95 8.47 -1.55
C VAL A 56 0.52 9.08 -0.22
N VAL A 57 1.32 9.99 0.33
CA VAL A 57 0.98 10.72 1.57
C VAL A 57 -0.24 11.61 1.34
N GLY A 58 -0.29 12.33 0.21
CA GLY A 58 -1.46 13.11 -0.17
C GLY A 58 -2.73 12.28 -0.27
N ALA A 59 -2.65 11.13 -0.93
CA ALA A 59 -3.76 10.18 -1.06
C ALA A 59 -4.22 9.62 0.31
N PHE A 60 -3.28 9.30 1.19
CA PHE A 60 -3.58 8.85 2.55
C PHE A 60 -4.37 9.92 3.33
N PHE A 61 -3.90 11.16 3.32
CA PHE A 61 -4.62 12.25 4.00
C PHE A 61 -6.00 12.54 3.38
N ALA A 62 -6.17 12.34 2.08
CA ALA A 62 -7.48 12.39 1.44
C ALA A 62 -8.44 11.34 2.03
N GLY A 63 -7.97 10.11 2.22
CA GLY A 63 -8.73 9.05 2.88
C GLY A 63 -9.12 9.41 4.32
N VAL A 64 -8.17 9.95 5.11
CA VAL A 64 -8.42 10.42 6.49
C VAL A 64 -9.45 11.55 6.52
N ALA A 65 -9.40 12.46 5.54
CA ALA A 65 -10.36 13.56 5.41
C ALA A 65 -11.76 13.03 5.12
N LEU A 66 -11.89 12.10 4.17
CA LEU A 66 -13.16 11.46 3.82
C LEU A 66 -13.74 10.61 4.94
N ALA A 67 -12.91 10.02 5.78
CA ALA A 67 -13.35 9.18 6.91
C ALA A 67 -14.23 9.95 7.92
N ARG A 68 -14.19 11.29 7.90
CA ARG A 68 -15.02 12.16 8.74
C ARG A 68 -16.38 12.50 8.11
N ALA A 69 -16.62 12.18 6.86
CA ALA A 69 -17.89 12.44 6.20
C ALA A 69 -18.96 11.43 6.65
N ASN A 70 -20.21 11.86 6.70
CA ASN A 70 -21.33 10.97 7.04
C ASN A 70 -21.45 9.80 6.05
N GLN A 71 -21.05 9.99 4.80
CA GLN A 71 -21.08 9.02 3.70
C GLN A 71 -19.77 8.23 3.55
N ALA A 72 -18.86 8.32 4.52
CA ALA A 72 -17.51 7.72 4.44
C ALA A 72 -17.51 6.25 4.04
N LYS A 73 -18.40 5.45 4.62
CA LYS A 73 -18.49 4.00 4.37
C LYS A 73 -18.83 3.70 2.90
N GLU A 74 -19.77 4.45 2.34
CA GLU A 74 -20.24 4.26 0.96
C GLU A 74 -19.19 4.74 -0.04
N ILE A 75 -18.61 5.93 0.19
CA ILE A 75 -17.50 6.46 -0.60
C ILE A 75 -16.32 5.48 -0.60
N MET A 76 -15.96 4.94 0.58
CA MET A 76 -14.89 3.98 0.73
C MET A 76 -15.17 2.69 -0.05
N ALA A 77 -16.38 2.12 0.07
CA ALA A 77 -16.76 0.90 -0.62
C ALA A 77 -16.67 1.05 -2.15
N HIS A 78 -17.19 2.14 -2.72
CA HIS A 78 -17.12 2.41 -4.14
C HIS A 78 -15.69 2.71 -4.61
N THR A 79 -14.93 3.47 -3.84
CA THR A 79 -13.51 3.75 -4.14
C THR A 79 -12.68 2.46 -4.14
N MET A 80 -12.90 1.58 -3.18
CA MET A 80 -12.27 0.26 -3.13
C MET A 80 -12.65 -0.60 -4.34
N THR A 81 -13.92 -0.60 -4.74
CA THR A 81 -14.37 -1.35 -5.92
C THR A 81 -13.63 -0.90 -7.18
N ILE A 82 -13.49 0.41 -7.39
CA ILE A 82 -12.73 0.97 -8.53
C ILE A 82 -11.24 0.66 -8.37
N GLY A 83 -10.69 0.80 -7.16
CA GLY A 83 -9.30 0.50 -6.85
C GLY A 83 -8.93 -0.95 -7.17
N TYR A 84 -9.66 -1.90 -6.60
CA TYR A 84 -9.40 -3.33 -6.82
C TYR A 84 -9.78 -3.83 -8.21
N GLY A 85 -10.83 -3.26 -8.82
CA GLY A 85 -11.29 -3.67 -10.14
C GLY A 85 -10.51 -3.09 -11.31
N PHE A 86 -9.85 -1.95 -11.13
CA PHE A 86 -9.21 -1.22 -12.22
C PHE A 86 -7.76 -0.84 -11.90
N PHE A 87 -7.51 -0.03 -10.89
CA PHE A 87 -6.18 0.55 -10.65
C PHE A 87 -5.14 -0.49 -10.21
N ILE A 88 -5.51 -1.40 -9.30
CA ILE A 88 -4.59 -2.41 -8.78
C ILE A 88 -4.16 -3.41 -9.85
N PRO A 89 -5.06 -3.99 -10.68
CA PRO A 89 -4.64 -4.84 -11.79
C PRO A 89 -3.72 -4.14 -12.79
N ILE A 90 -3.99 -2.89 -13.15
CA ILE A 90 -3.14 -2.10 -14.05
C ILE A 90 -1.77 -1.87 -13.41
N PHE A 91 -1.72 -1.55 -12.12
CA PHE A 91 -0.47 -1.37 -11.39
C PHE A 91 0.39 -2.63 -11.42
N PHE A 92 -0.18 -3.80 -11.09
CA PHE A 92 0.59 -5.05 -11.15
C PHE A 92 1.02 -5.43 -12.58
N ALA A 93 0.16 -5.18 -13.57
CA ALA A 93 0.53 -5.39 -14.98
C ALA A 93 1.70 -4.47 -15.38
N SER A 94 1.69 -3.21 -14.97
CA SER A 94 2.78 -2.26 -15.26
C SER A 94 4.10 -2.68 -14.62
N ILE A 95 4.07 -3.24 -13.41
CA ILE A 95 5.25 -3.81 -12.75
C ILE A 95 5.82 -4.95 -13.58
N GLY A 96 4.96 -5.90 -13.98
CA GLY A 96 5.38 -7.03 -14.80
C GLY A 96 6.01 -6.60 -16.14
N LEU A 97 5.46 -5.58 -16.78
CA LEU A 97 6.00 -5.04 -18.05
C LEU A 97 7.35 -4.34 -17.89
N LYS A 98 7.62 -3.75 -16.73
CA LYS A 98 8.92 -3.11 -16.44
C LYS A 98 10.01 -4.11 -16.03
N MET A 99 9.63 -5.33 -15.64
CA MET A 99 10.59 -6.35 -15.23
C MET A 99 11.38 -6.89 -16.43
N THR A 100 12.69 -6.97 -16.29
CA THR A 100 13.58 -7.67 -17.21
C THR A 100 14.00 -9.00 -16.58
N LEU A 101 13.67 -10.10 -17.27
CA LEU A 101 14.02 -11.44 -16.78
C LEU A 101 15.46 -11.86 -17.15
N THR A 102 16.09 -11.11 -18.06
CA THR A 102 17.47 -11.33 -18.51
C THR A 102 18.45 -11.12 -17.35
N GLY A 103 19.30 -12.12 -17.07
CA GLY A 103 20.30 -12.05 -16.01
C GLY A 103 19.83 -12.43 -14.60
N LEU A 104 18.52 -12.60 -14.37
CA LEU A 104 17.99 -13.07 -13.07
C LEU A 104 18.47 -14.50 -12.76
N GLY A 105 18.65 -15.34 -13.80
CA GLY A 105 19.14 -16.71 -13.66
C GLY A 105 20.56 -16.81 -13.08
N ASP A 106 21.42 -15.86 -13.34
CA ASP A 106 22.78 -15.84 -12.83
C ASP A 106 22.86 -15.42 -11.36
N LYS A 107 21.81 -14.76 -10.86
CA LYS A 107 21.72 -14.21 -9.51
C LYS A 107 20.77 -14.99 -8.59
N TRP A 108 20.36 -16.21 -8.97
CA TRP A 108 19.38 -17.01 -8.22
C TRP A 108 19.76 -17.19 -6.73
N PHE A 109 21.04 -17.35 -6.44
CA PHE A 109 21.52 -17.51 -5.06
C PHE A 109 21.31 -16.24 -4.24
N LEU A 110 21.60 -15.07 -4.83
CA LEU A 110 21.35 -13.77 -4.20
C LEU A 110 19.86 -13.56 -3.96
N LEU A 111 19.00 -13.87 -4.92
CA LEU A 111 17.54 -13.73 -4.79
C LEU A 111 16.97 -14.61 -3.67
N ILE A 112 17.47 -15.85 -3.53
CA ILE A 112 17.07 -16.74 -2.42
C ILE A 112 17.51 -16.16 -1.08
N ILE A 113 18.76 -15.72 -0.93
CA ILE A 113 19.26 -15.14 0.31
C ILE A 113 18.46 -13.90 0.68
N MET A 114 18.24 -13.00 -0.27
CA MET A 114 17.44 -11.77 -0.05
C MET A 114 16.01 -12.10 0.34
N THR A 115 15.40 -13.10 -0.29
CA THR A 115 14.03 -13.53 0.06
C THR A 115 13.96 -14.10 1.46
N ILE A 116 14.90 -14.99 1.82
CA ILE A 116 14.99 -15.56 3.18
C ILE A 116 15.22 -14.45 4.21
N ALA A 117 16.18 -13.56 3.96
CA ALA A 117 16.45 -12.42 4.84
C ALA A 117 15.23 -11.51 5.01
N ALA A 118 14.52 -11.23 3.91
CA ALA A 118 13.30 -10.42 3.92
C ALA A 118 12.19 -11.06 4.77
N ILE A 119 12.02 -12.37 4.69
CA ILE A 119 11.03 -13.12 5.48
C ILE A 119 11.46 -13.17 6.96
N VAL A 120 12.69 -13.60 7.24
CA VAL A 120 13.17 -13.83 8.61
C VAL A 120 13.23 -12.53 9.41
N THR A 121 13.75 -11.45 8.84
CA THR A 121 13.87 -10.15 9.54
C THR A 121 12.50 -9.57 9.89
N LYS A 122 11.54 -9.67 8.98
CA LYS A 122 10.16 -9.19 9.22
C LYS A 122 9.44 -10.06 10.24
N TRP A 123 9.49 -11.38 10.06
CA TRP A 123 8.89 -12.32 11.00
C TRP A 123 9.48 -12.16 12.41
N ALA A 124 10.79 -12.18 12.56
CA ALA A 124 11.46 -12.06 13.83
C ALA A 124 11.20 -10.70 14.50
N GLY A 125 11.38 -9.60 13.77
CA GLY A 125 11.17 -8.25 14.31
C GLY A 125 9.73 -8.02 14.76
N SER A 126 8.74 -8.42 13.95
CA SER A 126 7.32 -8.24 14.30
C SER A 126 6.88 -9.20 15.42
N SER A 127 7.39 -10.45 15.43
CA SER A 127 7.11 -11.40 16.51
C SER A 127 7.71 -10.94 17.84
N LEU A 128 8.94 -10.42 17.83
CA LEU A 128 9.60 -9.87 19.03
C LEU A 128 8.85 -8.64 19.52
N GLY A 129 8.47 -7.72 18.63
CA GLY A 129 7.68 -6.54 19.00
C GLY A 129 6.36 -6.93 19.67
N ALA A 130 5.60 -7.88 19.08
CA ALA A 130 4.36 -8.38 19.67
C ALA A 130 4.60 -9.09 21.03
N LYS A 131 5.71 -9.82 21.17
CA LYS A 131 6.06 -10.49 22.43
C LYS A 131 6.37 -9.50 23.55
N ILE A 132 7.08 -8.41 23.23
CA ILE A 132 7.41 -7.35 24.22
C ILE A 132 6.15 -6.65 24.74
N THR A 133 5.09 -6.56 23.94
CA THR A 133 3.79 -5.98 24.36
C THR A 133 2.95 -6.93 25.20
N GLY A 134 3.46 -8.11 25.59
CA GLY A 134 2.80 -9.06 26.48
C GLY A 134 1.92 -10.10 25.79
N MET A 135 1.95 -10.19 24.46
CA MET A 135 1.21 -11.22 23.72
C MET A 135 1.81 -12.61 23.95
N SER A 136 0.97 -13.63 23.84
CA SER A 136 1.42 -15.03 23.89
C SER A 136 2.41 -15.32 22.76
N THR A 137 3.23 -16.35 22.94
CA THR A 137 4.23 -16.74 21.91
C THR A 137 3.55 -17.13 20.60
N TYR A 138 2.37 -17.75 20.67
CA TYR A 138 1.61 -18.14 19.49
C TYR A 138 1.05 -16.91 18.75
N GLU A 139 0.40 -15.98 19.45
CA GLU A 139 -0.12 -14.75 18.87
C GLU A 139 0.99 -13.92 18.22
N SER A 140 2.13 -13.79 18.90
CA SER A 140 3.31 -13.09 18.40
C SER A 140 3.83 -13.72 17.11
N HIS A 141 3.86 -15.06 17.03
CA HIS A 141 4.25 -15.78 15.80
C HIS A 141 3.28 -15.54 14.65
N ILE A 142 1.96 -15.56 14.90
CA ILE A 142 0.94 -15.29 13.89
C ILE A 142 1.05 -13.86 13.38
N ILE A 143 1.21 -12.87 14.26
CA ILE A 143 1.43 -11.47 13.88
C ILE A 143 2.69 -11.35 13.03
N GLY A 144 3.78 -11.99 13.45
CA GLY A 144 5.02 -12.00 12.71
C GLY A 144 4.86 -12.54 11.29
N LEU A 145 4.18 -13.67 11.11
CA LEU A 145 3.90 -14.25 9.79
C LEU A 145 3.01 -13.34 8.93
N GLY A 146 1.99 -12.71 9.50
CA GLY A 146 1.13 -11.76 8.80
C GLY A 146 1.88 -10.54 8.29
N MET A 147 2.90 -10.08 9.04
CA MET A 147 3.72 -8.92 8.68
C MET A 147 4.84 -9.21 7.66
N VAL A 148 5.06 -10.48 7.29
CA VAL A 148 6.05 -10.86 6.26
C VAL A 148 5.66 -10.32 4.88
N SER A 149 4.37 -10.31 4.56
CA SER A 149 3.87 -9.76 3.29
C SER A 149 4.27 -8.29 3.18
N ARG A 150 4.92 -7.92 2.07
CA ARG A 150 5.37 -6.54 1.84
C ARG A 150 4.38 -5.74 1.00
N GLY A 151 3.47 -6.41 0.31
CA GLY A 151 2.41 -5.81 -0.49
C GLY A 151 2.88 -4.81 -1.55
N GLU A 152 1.93 -4.05 -2.05
CA GLU A 152 2.12 -3.04 -3.11
C GLU A 152 3.06 -1.90 -2.71
N MET A 153 3.14 -1.52 -1.43
CA MET A 153 3.97 -0.38 -1.00
C MET A 153 5.46 -0.57 -1.31
N ALA A 154 5.98 -1.78 -1.15
CA ALA A 154 7.38 -2.05 -1.47
C ALA A 154 7.64 -1.95 -2.99
N LEU A 155 6.69 -2.38 -3.81
CA LEU A 155 6.75 -2.26 -5.27
C LEU A 155 6.65 -0.81 -5.74
N ILE A 156 5.81 0.01 -5.08
CA ILE A 156 5.72 1.46 -5.35
C ILE A 156 7.06 2.14 -5.05
N ILE A 157 7.70 1.82 -3.92
CA ILE A 157 9.00 2.39 -3.56
C ILE A 157 10.07 1.97 -4.58
N ALA A 158 10.08 0.70 -5.00
CA ALA A 158 10.98 0.23 -6.04
C ALA A 158 10.75 0.96 -7.38
N ASP A 159 9.48 1.20 -7.76
CA ASP A 159 9.13 1.93 -8.99
C ASP A 159 9.57 3.40 -8.94
N ILE A 160 9.43 4.05 -7.78
CA ILE A 160 9.97 5.40 -7.55
C ILE A 160 11.49 5.39 -7.69
N GLY A 161 12.17 4.42 -7.07
CA GLY A 161 13.63 4.26 -7.18
C GLY A 161 14.10 4.10 -8.64
N LEU A 162 13.34 3.33 -9.44
CA LEU A 162 13.61 3.17 -10.86
C LEU A 162 13.37 4.47 -11.65
N SER A 163 12.25 5.14 -11.42
CA SER A 163 11.88 6.37 -12.14
C SER A 163 12.79 7.54 -11.82
N THR A 164 13.37 7.57 -10.63
CA THR A 164 14.36 8.57 -10.20
C THR A 164 15.81 8.19 -10.50
N HIS A 165 16.02 7.08 -11.23
CA HIS A 165 17.34 6.55 -11.58
C HIS A 165 18.24 6.22 -10.37
N LEU A 166 17.66 5.95 -9.20
CA LEU A 166 18.39 5.50 -8.01
C LEU A 166 18.77 4.01 -8.10
N ILE A 167 17.98 3.23 -8.83
CA ILE A 167 18.22 1.82 -9.09
C ILE A 167 18.10 1.53 -10.59
N THR A 168 18.76 0.46 -11.03
CA THR A 168 18.70 0.00 -12.43
C THR A 168 17.47 -0.88 -12.69
N ASN A 169 17.14 -1.14 -13.97
CA ASN A 169 16.10 -2.10 -14.34
C ASN A 169 16.39 -3.52 -13.79
N GLY A 170 17.66 -3.91 -13.72
CA GLY A 170 18.08 -5.18 -13.11
C GLY A 170 17.74 -5.23 -11.62
N ASP A 171 18.15 -4.21 -10.86
CA ASP A 171 17.89 -4.12 -9.42
C ASP A 171 16.39 -4.08 -9.13
N TYR A 172 15.62 -3.35 -9.95
CA TYR A 172 14.15 -3.31 -9.85
C TYR A 172 13.55 -4.70 -10.00
N SER A 173 14.00 -5.46 -11.01
CA SER A 173 13.50 -6.81 -11.27
C SER A 173 13.84 -7.78 -10.15
N GLU A 174 15.07 -7.69 -9.60
CA GLU A 174 15.50 -8.47 -8.43
C GLU A 174 14.64 -8.16 -7.21
N LEU A 175 14.43 -6.89 -6.90
CA LEU A 175 13.57 -6.45 -5.79
C LEU A 175 12.12 -6.91 -5.99
N ALA A 176 11.56 -6.78 -7.20
CA ALA A 176 10.21 -7.22 -7.50
C ALA A 176 10.03 -8.72 -7.25
N VAL A 177 10.99 -9.56 -7.70
CA VAL A 177 10.96 -11.02 -7.44
C VAL A 177 10.97 -11.31 -5.93
N VAL A 178 11.86 -10.69 -5.17
CA VAL A 178 11.96 -10.88 -3.71
C VAL A 178 10.67 -10.45 -3.00
N ILE A 179 10.09 -9.30 -3.39
CA ILE A 179 8.84 -8.79 -2.81
C ILE A 179 7.69 -9.74 -3.12
N LEU A 180 7.52 -10.18 -4.37
CA LEU A 180 6.47 -11.10 -4.76
C LEU A 180 6.63 -12.46 -4.07
N ALA A 181 7.83 -13.02 -4.01
CA ALA A 181 8.10 -14.29 -3.35
C ALA A 181 7.77 -14.22 -1.84
N SER A 182 8.19 -13.18 -1.14
CA SER A 182 7.89 -12.99 0.28
C SER A 182 6.39 -12.77 0.53
N THR A 183 5.70 -12.07 -0.38
CA THR A 183 4.27 -11.82 -0.31
C THR A 183 3.45 -13.10 -0.51
N LEU A 184 3.86 -13.97 -1.44
CA LEU A 184 3.23 -15.27 -1.66
C LEU A 184 3.49 -16.26 -0.51
N PHE A 185 4.67 -16.17 0.13
CA PHE A 185 5.00 -17.01 1.28
C PHE A 185 4.10 -16.76 2.49
N ALA A 186 3.78 -15.50 2.79
CA ALA A 186 3.07 -15.10 4.01
C ALA A 186 1.71 -15.80 4.20
N PRO A 187 0.75 -15.81 3.24
CA PRO A 187 -0.54 -16.47 3.42
C PRO A 187 -0.41 -17.99 3.53
N ILE A 188 0.58 -18.61 2.86
CA ILE A 188 0.82 -20.05 2.94
C ILE A 188 1.30 -20.43 4.35
N ALA A 189 2.27 -19.69 4.88
CA ALA A 189 2.81 -19.91 6.21
C ALA A 189 1.77 -19.63 7.30
N LEU A 190 1.01 -18.53 7.16
CA LEU A 190 -0.05 -18.16 8.09
C LEU A 190 -1.15 -19.21 8.15
N ARG A 191 -1.64 -19.67 7.00
CA ARG A 191 -2.65 -20.74 6.92
C ARG A 191 -2.18 -22.03 7.61
N ARG A 192 -0.94 -22.45 7.37
CA ARG A 192 -0.36 -23.64 8.01
C ARG A 192 -0.28 -23.50 9.53
N SER A 193 0.11 -22.33 10.01
CA SER A 193 0.23 -22.05 11.45
C SER A 193 -1.15 -22.04 12.14
N LEU A 194 -2.16 -21.45 11.53
CA LEU A 194 -3.54 -21.41 12.05
C LEU A 194 -4.17 -22.82 12.12
N LEU A 195 -4.01 -23.63 11.07
CA LEU A 195 -4.53 -24.99 11.03
C LEU A 195 -3.89 -25.92 12.08
N LYS A 196 -2.65 -25.65 12.48
CA LYS A 196 -1.94 -26.42 13.52
C LYS A 196 -2.47 -26.13 14.92
N SER A 197 -3.03 -24.96 15.16
CA SER A 197 -3.59 -24.55 16.45
C SER A 197 -5.03 -25.02 16.68
N SER A 198 -5.73 -25.45 15.61
CA SER A 198 -7.10 -25.97 15.68
C SER A 198 -7.17 -27.47 15.98
N LYS A 199 -6.01 -28.12 16.21
CA LYS A 199 -5.90 -29.51 16.68
C LYS A 199 -5.34 -29.52 18.10
#